data_b12175dd4a6dceabcd13257a691825cd
#
_entry.id   b12175dd4a6dceabcd13257a691825cd
#
_cell.length_a   1.000
_cell.length_b   1.000
_cell.length_c   1.000
_cell.angle_alpha   90.00
_cell.angle_beta   90.00
_cell.angle_gamma   90.00
#
_symmetry.space_group_name_H-M   'P 1'
#
loop_
_entity.id
_entity.type
_entity.pdbx_description
1 polymer ?
#
loop_
_entity_poly.entity_id
_entity_poly.type
_entity_poly.pdbx_seq_one_letter_code
_entity_poly.pdbx_strand_id
1 'polypeptide(L)'
;MTIDSQSSHSLRVTLFAGMAELAGRRQLDLPWVGGTVADLQMAVRAACPAIGPLLQRSAIAIGDRYATAGEAIAVGDDVAIIPPVSGG
;
A
#
# COMPACT_ATOMS: atom_id res chain seq x y z
N MET A 1 28.24 3.24 6.71
CA MET A 1 28.02 3.21 6.40
C MET A 1 27.04 3.09 5.58
N THR A 2 26.52 2.82 5.10
CA THR A 2 25.68 2.60 4.22
C THR A 2 24.38 2.16 4.57
N ILE A 3 24.06 2.07 5.72
CA ILE A 3 22.80 1.71 6.15
C ILE A 3 21.73 2.63 5.76
N ASP A 4 22.03 3.86 5.63
CA ASP A 4 21.04 4.85 5.31
C ASP A 4 20.43 4.66 3.96
N SER A 5 21.17 4.14 3.03
CA SER A 5 20.62 4.00 1.71
C SER A 5 19.53 2.94 1.64
N GLN A 6 19.52 2.03 2.57
CA GLN A 6 18.48 1.03 2.56
C GLN A 6 17.16 1.58 3.02
N SER A 7 17.18 2.42 4.02
CA SER A 7 15.94 2.94 4.53
C SER A 7 15.28 3.91 3.55
N SER A 8 16.03 4.47 2.63
CA SER A 8 15.46 5.40 1.68
C SER A 8 14.73 4.69 0.53
N HIS A 9 14.78 3.38 0.48
CA HIS A 9 14.09 2.63 -0.57
C HIS A 9 12.93 1.84 0.00
N SER A 10 12.12 2.49 0.78
CA SER A 10 10.94 1.86 1.34
C SER A 10 9.72 2.75 1.13
N LEU A 11 8.57 2.11 1.17
CA LEU A 11 7.30 2.78 1.03
C LEU A 11 6.43 2.38 2.21
N ARG A 12 5.86 3.36 2.88
CA ARG A 12 4.95 3.09 3.98
C ARG A 12 3.53 3.11 3.47
N VAL A 13 2.81 2.04 3.72
CA VAL A 13 1.44 1.89 3.29
C VAL A 13 0.56 1.77 4.51
N THR A 14 -0.40 2.67 4.65
CA THR A 14 -1.33 2.66 5.77
C THR A 14 -2.56 1.84 5.41
N LEU A 15 -2.97 0.99 6.34
CA LEU A 15 -4.12 0.13 6.16
C LEU A 15 -5.25 0.57 7.09
N PHE A 16 -6.46 0.60 6.57
CA PHE A 16 -7.62 1.06 7.34
C PHE A 16 -8.63 -0.05 7.53
N ALA A 17 -9.39 0.07 8.62
CA ALA A 17 -10.57 -0.75 8.90
C ALA A 17 -10.32 -2.23 8.72
N GLY A 18 -11.16 -2.91 7.94
CA GLY A 18 -11.05 -4.34 7.76
C GLY A 18 -9.74 -4.80 7.17
N MET A 19 -9.11 -3.95 6.36
CA MET A 19 -7.81 -4.27 5.81
C MET A 19 -6.77 -4.41 6.91
N ALA A 20 -6.77 -3.48 7.87
CA ALA A 20 -5.84 -3.52 8.99
C ALA A 20 -6.11 -4.74 9.86
N GLU A 21 -7.37 -5.10 10.03
CA GLU A 21 -7.73 -6.25 10.83
C GLU A 21 -7.23 -7.54 10.20
N LEU A 22 -7.42 -7.69 8.91
CA LEU A 22 -6.97 -8.88 8.21
C LEU A 22 -5.46 -9.02 8.20
N ALA A 23 -4.77 -7.89 8.07
CA ALA A 23 -3.32 -7.90 8.04
C ALA A 23 -2.72 -8.05 9.43
N GLY A 24 -3.48 -7.73 10.46
CA GLY A 24 -2.97 -7.73 11.82
C GLY A 24 -2.08 -6.55 12.12
N ARG A 25 -2.13 -5.50 11.33
CA ARG A 25 -1.29 -4.32 11.50
C ARG A 25 -1.88 -3.15 10.73
N ARG A 26 -1.47 -1.96 11.12
CA ARG A 26 -1.99 -0.74 10.51
C ARG A 26 -1.10 -0.19 9.42
N GLN A 27 0.12 -0.66 9.33
CA GLN A 27 1.07 -0.17 8.34
C GLN A 27 1.91 -1.30 7.82
N LEU A 28 2.26 -1.21 6.55
CA LEU A 28 3.22 -2.08 5.92
C LEU A 28 4.37 -1.23 5.44
N ASP A 29 5.60 -1.70 5.64
CA ASP A 29 6.76 -1.07 5.05
C ASP A 29 7.26 -2.01 3.97
N LEU A 30 7.25 -1.54 2.74
CA LEU A 30 7.60 -2.36 1.59
C LEU A 30 8.89 -1.85 0.97
N PRO A 31 9.76 -2.74 0.49
CA PRO A 31 10.86 -2.30 -0.36
C PRO A 31 10.28 -1.66 -1.59
N TRP A 32 10.78 -0.49 -1.97
CA TRP A 32 10.20 0.24 -3.08
C TRP A 32 11.27 1.08 -3.76
N VAL A 33 11.34 0.99 -5.06
CA VAL A 33 12.26 1.80 -5.84
C VAL A 33 11.49 2.59 -6.92
N GLY A 34 10.18 2.61 -6.82
CA GLY A 34 9.33 3.26 -7.80
C GLY A 34 8.47 2.24 -8.50
N GLY A 35 7.39 2.69 -9.09
CA GLY A 35 6.47 1.83 -9.80
C GLY A 35 5.10 2.45 -9.84
N THR A 36 4.13 1.69 -10.28
CA THR A 36 2.74 2.15 -10.39
C THR A 36 1.89 1.61 -9.26
N VAL A 37 0.66 2.08 -9.20
CA VAL A 37 -0.32 1.55 -8.25
C VAL A 37 -0.51 0.06 -8.47
N ALA A 38 -0.53 -0.39 -9.72
CA ALA A 38 -0.66 -1.82 -10.00
C ALA A 38 0.52 -2.61 -9.43
N ASP A 39 1.72 -2.06 -9.54
CA ASP A 39 2.90 -2.68 -8.96
C ASP A 39 2.80 -2.75 -7.44
N LEU A 40 2.27 -1.69 -6.84
CA LEU A 40 2.05 -1.67 -5.41
C LEU A 40 1.09 -2.77 -4.98
N GLN A 41 0.00 -2.93 -5.71
CA GLN A 41 -0.98 -3.96 -5.38
C GLN A 41 -0.35 -5.35 -5.41
N MET A 42 0.51 -5.60 -6.37
CA MET A 42 1.22 -6.87 -6.43
C MET A 42 2.15 -7.05 -5.24
N ALA A 43 2.86 -6.00 -4.87
CA ALA A 43 3.79 -6.07 -3.76
C ALA A 43 3.07 -6.29 -2.43
N VAL A 44 1.94 -5.62 -2.24
CA VAL A 44 1.14 -5.78 -1.03
C VAL A 44 0.59 -7.19 -0.93
N ARG A 45 0.09 -7.70 -2.05
CA ARG A 45 -0.46 -9.06 -2.08
C ARG A 45 0.61 -10.10 -1.74
N ALA A 46 1.83 -9.88 -2.22
CA ALA A 46 2.92 -10.79 -1.92
C ALA A 46 3.33 -10.70 -0.46
N ALA A 47 3.31 -9.50 0.11
CA ALA A 47 3.71 -9.31 1.50
C ALA A 47 2.65 -9.79 2.48
N CYS A 48 1.38 -9.69 2.09
CA CYS A 48 0.27 -10.04 2.98
C CYS A 48 -0.85 -10.69 2.17
N PRO A 49 -0.72 -11.97 1.83
CA PRO A 49 -1.72 -12.63 0.99
C PRO A 49 -3.13 -12.60 1.57
N ALA A 50 -3.26 -12.51 2.88
CA ALA A 50 -4.57 -12.54 3.51
C ALA A 50 -5.47 -11.41 3.06
N ILE A 51 -4.90 -10.27 2.66
CA ILE A 51 -5.72 -9.14 2.25
C ILE A 51 -5.95 -9.08 0.74
N GLY A 52 -5.44 -10.05 0.00
CA GLY A 52 -5.54 -10.01 -1.46
C GLY A 52 -6.95 -9.82 -1.98
N PRO A 53 -7.92 -10.62 -1.54
CA PRO A 53 -9.28 -10.47 -2.04
C PRO A 53 -9.90 -9.11 -1.72
N LEU A 54 -9.66 -8.59 -0.53
CA LEU A 54 -10.18 -7.28 -0.17
C LEU A 54 -9.46 -6.18 -0.93
N LEU A 55 -8.17 -6.37 -1.16
CA LEU A 55 -7.36 -5.40 -1.88
C LEU A 55 -7.90 -5.12 -3.27
N GLN A 56 -8.42 -6.13 -3.95
CA GLN A 56 -8.97 -5.95 -5.29
C GLN A 56 -10.14 -4.98 -5.31
N ARG A 57 -10.82 -4.84 -4.19
CA ARG A 57 -12.00 -3.99 -4.09
C ARG A 57 -11.72 -2.69 -3.37
N SER A 58 -10.48 -2.46 -3.00
CA SER A 58 -10.11 -1.30 -2.22
C SER A 58 -9.57 -0.19 -3.09
N ALA A 59 -9.64 1.03 -2.57
CA ALA A 59 -9.07 2.19 -3.25
C ALA A 59 -7.66 2.42 -2.74
N ILE A 60 -6.83 2.98 -3.60
CA ILE A 60 -5.47 3.39 -3.24
C ILE A 60 -5.45 4.90 -3.23
N ALA A 61 -4.96 5.47 -2.15
CA ALA A 61 -4.80 6.92 -2.05
C ALA A 61 -3.32 7.25 -1.92
N ILE A 62 -2.91 8.31 -2.59
CA ILE A 62 -1.56 8.84 -2.48
C ILE A 62 -1.73 10.25 -1.94
N GLY A 63 -1.19 10.49 -0.73
CA GLY A 63 -1.46 11.74 -0.05
C GLY A 63 -2.94 11.84 0.28
N ASP A 64 -3.60 12.88 -0.21
CA ASP A 64 -5.00 13.08 0.10
C ASP A 64 -5.90 12.89 -1.14
N ARG A 65 -5.46 12.15 -2.13
CA ARG A 65 -6.26 11.93 -3.33
C ARG A 65 -6.21 10.45 -3.73
N TYR A 66 -7.25 10.01 -4.41
CA TYR A 66 -7.29 8.65 -4.91
C TYR A 66 -6.47 8.54 -6.19
N ALA A 67 -5.87 7.38 -6.38
CA ALA A 67 -4.98 7.11 -7.50
C ALA A 67 -5.54 6.01 -8.38
N THR A 68 -5.26 6.10 -9.67
CA THR A 68 -5.64 5.06 -10.62
C THR A 68 -4.51 4.04 -10.78
N ALA A 69 -4.82 2.91 -11.39
CA ALA A 69 -3.88 1.80 -11.47
C ALA A 69 -2.58 2.13 -12.18
N GLY A 70 -2.62 3.02 -13.14
CA GLY A 70 -1.42 3.38 -13.90
C GLY A 70 -0.62 4.51 -13.31
N GLU A 71 -1.07 5.07 -12.21
CA GLU A 71 -0.41 6.23 -11.64
C GLU A 71 0.89 5.83 -10.94
N ALA A 72 1.90 6.67 -11.04
CA ALA A 72 3.21 6.37 -10.47
C ALA A 72 3.26 6.68 -8.98
N ILE A 73 3.99 5.86 -8.26
CA ILE A 73 4.24 6.05 -6.83
C ILE A 73 5.74 6.16 -6.62
N ALA A 74 6.17 7.25 -6.02
CA ALA A 74 7.58 7.47 -5.74
C ALA A 74 7.94 7.01 -4.34
N VAL A 75 9.20 6.71 -4.14
CA VAL A 75 9.73 6.44 -2.81
C VAL A 75 9.41 7.64 -1.92
N GLY A 76 8.91 7.39 -0.75
CA GLY A 76 8.57 8.46 0.17
C GLY A 76 7.15 8.95 0.08
N ASP A 77 6.39 8.52 -0.92
CA ASP A 77 4.98 8.88 -0.99
C ASP A 77 4.22 8.26 0.17
N ASP A 78 3.15 8.94 0.56
CA ASP A 78 2.30 8.50 1.65
C ASP A 78 1.11 7.80 1.05
N VAL A 79 1.09 6.48 1.15
CA VAL A 79 0.09 5.66 0.48
C VAL A 79 -0.84 5.03 1.50
N ALA A 80 -2.11 4.96 1.16
CA ALA A 80 -3.11 4.31 2.00
C ALA A 80 -3.96 3.36 1.16
N ILE A 81 -4.38 2.27 1.76
CA ILE A 81 -5.33 1.34 1.15
C ILE A 81 -6.62 1.43 1.92
N ILE A 82 -7.68 1.82 1.24
CA ILE A 82 -8.97 2.10 1.85
C ILE A 82 -9.97 1.09 1.34
N PRO A 83 -10.44 0.18 2.20
CA PRO A 83 -11.40 -0.83 1.77
C PRO A 83 -12.74 -0.21 1.46
N PRO A 84 -13.59 -0.90 0.70
CA PRO A 84 -14.91 -0.36 0.39
C PRO A 84 -15.74 -0.27 1.66
N VAL A 85 -16.61 0.72 1.71
CA VAL A 85 -17.53 0.84 2.81
C VAL A 85 -18.49 -0.30 2.70
N SER A 86 -18.69 -0.98 3.80
CA SER A 86 -19.61 -2.04 3.81
C SER A 86 -20.93 -1.42 3.68
N GLY A 87 -21.55 -1.62 2.67
CA GLY A 87 -22.70 -0.97 2.36
C GLY A 87 -23.78 -1.27 3.27
N GLY A 88 -23.58 -1.62 4.02
CA GLY A 88 -24.69 -1.78 4.95
C GLY A 88 -25.09 -1.52 5.02
#